data_4bce07c8a31f9d9cb32393fd18809fc8
#
_entry.id   4bce07c8a31f9d9cb32393fd18809fc8
#
_cell.length_a   1.000
_cell.length_b   1.000
_cell.length_c   1.000
_cell.angle_alpha   90.00
_cell.angle_beta   90.00
_cell.angle_gamma   90.00
#
_symmetry.space_group_name_H-M   'P 1'
#
loop_
_entity.id
_entity.type
_entity.pdbx_description
1 polymer ?
#
loop_
_entity_poly.entity_id
_entity_poly.type
_entity_poly.pdbx_seq_one_letter_code
_entity_poly.pdbx_strand_id
1 'polypeptide(L)' 'MNRDKHIWEGWTVGDFIDDIEPIFDRCAPFMSKQELKRWIAQEQPYYKKHIPEVYNYFLNKSGL' A
#
# COMPACT_ATOMS: atom_id res chain seq x y z
N MET A 1 7.29 -4.13 -10.79
CA MET A 1 6.89 -4.84 -9.56
C MET A 1 6.30 -6.19 -9.93
N ASN A 2 6.67 -7.23 -9.22
CA ASN A 2 6.16 -8.58 -9.47
C ASN A 2 4.94 -8.85 -8.59
N ARG A 3 3.74 -8.71 -9.16
CA ARG A 3 2.50 -8.93 -8.43
C ARG A 3 2.28 -10.40 -8.05
N ASP A 4 2.95 -11.33 -8.74
CA ASP A 4 2.81 -12.76 -8.49
C ASP A 4 3.79 -13.27 -7.43
N LYS A 5 4.64 -12.41 -6.90
CA LYS A 5 5.60 -12.79 -5.87
C LYS A 5 4.86 -13.25 -4.62
N HIS A 6 5.09 -14.49 -4.22
CA HIS A 6 4.53 -15.07 -2.99
C HIS A 6 5.16 -14.43 -1.77
N ILE A 7 4.31 -13.99 -0.84
CA ILE A 7 4.77 -13.36 0.39
C ILE A 7 4.48 -14.29 1.58
N TRP A 8 3.23 -14.83 1.66
CA TRP A 8 2.82 -15.54 2.86
C TRP A 8 1.54 -16.34 2.57
N GLU A 9 1.55 -17.64 2.94
CA GLU A 9 0.37 -18.53 2.97
C GLU A 9 -0.61 -18.34 1.80
N GLY A 10 -0.11 -18.40 0.59
CA GLY A 10 -0.96 -18.27 -0.58
C GLY A 10 -1.28 -16.84 -0.97
N TRP A 11 -0.77 -15.86 -0.25
CA TRP A 11 -0.92 -14.45 -0.58
C TRP A 11 0.26 -13.97 -1.42
N THR A 12 -0.06 -13.26 -2.49
CA THR A 12 0.94 -12.61 -3.35
C THR A 12 0.96 -11.11 -3.09
N VAL A 13 1.96 -10.42 -3.62
CA VAL A 13 2.03 -8.95 -3.57
C VAL A 13 0.74 -8.34 -4.13
N GLY A 14 0.26 -8.88 -5.27
CA GLY A 14 -0.98 -8.40 -5.88
C GLY A 14 -2.20 -8.58 -4.98
N ASP A 15 -2.26 -9.68 -4.24
CA ASP A 15 -3.38 -9.93 -3.32
C ASP A 15 -3.44 -8.87 -2.21
N PHE A 16 -2.29 -8.50 -1.65
CA PHE A 16 -2.23 -7.45 -0.63
C PHE A 16 -2.63 -6.09 -1.20
N ILE A 17 -2.16 -5.77 -2.41
CA ILE A 17 -2.53 -4.53 -3.07
C ILE A 17 -4.03 -4.48 -3.31
N ASP A 18 -4.60 -5.56 -3.83
CA ASP A 18 -6.04 -5.62 -4.14
C ASP A 18 -6.90 -5.49 -2.88
N ASP A 19 -6.39 -5.96 -1.74
CA ASP A 19 -7.10 -5.85 -0.46
C ASP A 19 -7.12 -4.41 0.06
N ILE A 20 -6.03 -3.68 -0.12
CA ILE A 20 -5.84 -2.33 0.43
C ILE A 20 -6.34 -1.24 -0.52
N GLU A 21 -6.18 -1.45 -1.82
CA GLU A 21 -6.44 -0.41 -2.83
C GLU A 21 -7.84 0.19 -2.78
N PRO A 22 -8.92 -0.58 -2.55
CA PRO A 22 -10.25 0.01 -2.46
C PRO A 22 -10.37 1.02 -1.31
N ILE A 23 -9.70 0.73 -0.19
CA ILE A 23 -9.68 1.64 0.97
C ILE A 23 -8.87 2.87 0.63
N PHE A 24 -7.71 2.70 0.03
CA PHE A 24 -6.85 3.80 -0.41
C PHE A 24 -7.60 4.72 -1.38
N ASP A 25 -8.24 4.15 -2.40
CA ASP A 25 -8.95 4.93 -3.42
C ASP A 25 -10.13 5.70 -2.84
N ARG A 26 -10.75 5.16 -1.79
CA ARG A 26 -11.86 5.83 -1.12
C ARG A 26 -11.39 7.02 -0.30
N CYS A 27 -10.24 6.91 0.34
CA CYS A 27 -9.74 7.91 1.29
C CYS A 27 -8.86 8.97 0.64
N ALA A 28 -8.04 8.58 -0.33
CA ALA A 28 -7.01 9.45 -0.91
C ALA A 28 -7.54 10.77 -1.48
N PRO A 29 -8.70 10.82 -2.19
CA PRO A 29 -9.20 12.08 -2.76
C PRO A 29 -9.53 13.14 -1.72
N PHE A 30 -9.74 12.75 -0.47
CA PHE A 30 -10.13 13.66 0.62
C PHE A 30 -8.96 14.04 1.51
N MET A 31 -7.74 13.60 1.18
CA MET A 31 -6.56 13.84 2.00
C MET A 31 -5.57 14.77 1.31
N SER A 32 -4.93 15.64 2.10
CA SER A 32 -3.77 16.38 1.64
C SER A 32 -2.58 15.43 1.47
N LYS A 33 -1.51 15.88 0.80
CA LYS A 33 -0.32 15.07 0.63
C LYS A 33 0.29 14.67 1.96
N GLN A 34 0.30 15.59 2.94
CA GLN A 34 0.82 15.29 4.29
C GLN A 34 -0.03 14.25 5.01
N GLU A 35 -1.35 14.39 4.93
CA GLU A 35 -2.27 13.43 5.54
C GLU A 35 -2.12 12.06 4.89
N LEU A 36 -2.01 12.02 3.58
CA LEU A 36 -1.86 10.77 2.83
C LEU A 36 -0.56 10.07 3.19
N LYS A 37 0.54 10.81 3.27
CA LYS A 37 1.83 10.28 3.68
C LYS A 37 1.78 9.70 5.08
N ARG A 38 1.12 10.41 5.99
CA ARG A 38 0.93 9.95 7.37
C ARG A 38 0.08 8.69 7.42
N TRP A 39 -0.99 8.65 6.64
CA TRP A 39 -1.86 7.49 6.59
C TRP A 39 -1.11 6.25 6.11
N ILE A 40 -0.34 6.37 5.04
CA ILE A 40 0.45 5.27 4.52
C ILE A 40 1.44 4.78 5.59
N ALA A 41 2.09 5.70 6.29
CA ALA A 41 3.08 5.36 7.30
C ALA A 41 2.45 4.71 8.54
N GLN A 42 1.25 5.15 8.95
CA GLN A 42 0.58 4.64 10.15
C GLN A 42 -0.20 3.37 9.90
N GLU A 43 -0.93 3.32 8.77
CA GLU A 43 -1.78 2.17 8.47
C GLU A 43 -0.99 0.99 7.90
N GLN A 44 0.21 1.26 7.37
CA GLN A 44 0.99 0.25 6.69
C GLN A 44 2.41 0.08 7.26
N PRO A 45 2.63 0.23 8.59
CA PRO A 45 3.98 0.05 9.13
C PRO A 45 4.49 -1.38 8.95
N TYR A 46 3.59 -2.35 9.00
CA TYR A 46 3.92 -3.74 8.76
C TYR A 46 4.40 -3.95 7.33
N TYR A 47 3.68 -3.37 6.36
CA TYR A 47 4.03 -3.54 4.95
C TYR A 47 5.35 -2.87 4.61
N LYS A 48 5.63 -1.71 5.20
CA LYS A 48 6.92 -1.05 4.99
C LYS A 48 8.08 -1.94 5.38
N LYS A 49 7.93 -2.65 6.50
CA LYS A 49 8.99 -3.50 7.06
C LYS A 49 9.08 -4.86 6.38
N HIS A 50 7.94 -5.49 6.14
CA HIS A 50 7.89 -6.88 5.69
C HIS A 50 7.52 -7.06 4.22
N ILE A 51 6.78 -6.12 3.66
CA ILE A 51 6.33 -6.18 2.26
C ILE A 51 6.56 -4.80 1.62
N PRO A 52 7.84 -4.42 1.42
CA PRO A 52 8.16 -3.08 0.90
C PRO A 52 7.57 -2.81 -0.48
N GLU A 53 7.34 -3.83 -1.29
CA GLU A 53 6.73 -3.67 -2.61
C GLU A 53 5.34 -3.07 -2.51
N VAL A 54 4.53 -3.52 -1.55
CA VAL A 54 3.18 -2.99 -1.34
C VAL A 54 3.23 -1.54 -0.86
N TYR A 55 4.10 -1.27 0.10
CA TYR A 55 4.28 0.08 0.63
C TYR A 55 4.70 1.05 -0.48
N ASN A 56 5.70 0.66 -1.29
CA ASN A 56 6.20 1.49 -2.37
C ASN A 56 5.16 1.72 -3.46
N TYR A 57 4.32 0.72 -3.73
CA TYR A 57 3.24 0.86 -4.69
C TYR A 57 2.31 2.02 -4.29
N PHE A 58 1.90 2.08 -3.03
CA PHE A 58 0.99 3.14 -2.57
C PHE A 58 1.68 4.49 -2.47
N LEU A 59 2.98 4.53 -2.12
CA LEU A 59 3.74 5.78 -2.18
C LEU A 59 3.77 6.35 -3.59
N ASN A 60 4.07 5.51 -4.57
CA ASN A 60 4.13 5.93 -5.97
C ASN A 60 2.76 6.36 -6.46
N LYS A 61 1.72 5.62 -6.12
CA LYS A 61 0.35 5.93 -6.52
C LYS A 61 -0.11 7.27 -5.95
N SER A 62 0.35 7.61 -4.76
CA SER A 62 -0.01 8.88 -4.10
C SER A 62 0.74 10.08 -4.67
N GLY A 63 1.77 9.86 -5.45
CA GLY A 63 2.59 10.93 -6.01
C GLY A 63 3.58 11.54 -5.02
N LEU A 64 3.88 10.81 -3.96
CA LEU A 64 4.82 11.28 -2.92
C LEU A 64 6.25 10.84 -3.20
#